data_0f63883bb0298a4397733295b08572ad
#
_entry.id   0f63883bb0298a4397733295b08572ad
#
_cell.length_a   1.000
_cell.length_b   1.000
_cell.length_c   1.000
_cell.angle_alpha   90.00
_cell.angle_beta   90.00
_cell.angle_gamma   90.00
#
_symmetry.space_group_name_H-M   'P 1'
#
loop_
_entity.id
_entity.type
_entity.pdbx_description
1 polymer ?
#
loop_
_entity_poly.entity_id
_entity_poly.type
_entity_poly.pdbx_seq_one_letter_code
_entity_poly.pdbx_strand_id
1 'polypeptide(L)'
;KRVIKYSLVILMVISSINCTDVLEENPVSVVAPSNFYKTDSDFEAAINGALRALFGGYGNFSNVAPHIISAGAEDTSSRAAAPSLNEFDTFQATVNNNFASNMWIAMYNSINVCNSLIANIDGASEVSDINKKYYEGQARYIRALSYFYL
;
A
#
# COMPACT_ATOMS: atom_id res chain seq x y z
N LYS A 1 57.80 2.17 17.94
CA LYS A 1 56.55 1.74 18.65
C LYS A 1 55.51 2.87 18.78
N ARG A 2 55.90 4.13 19.07
CA ARG A 2 54.95 5.27 19.15
C ARG A 2 54.39 5.67 17.75
N VAL A 3 55.22 5.71 16.72
CA VAL A 3 54.81 6.05 15.35
C VAL A 3 53.76 5.07 14.81
N ILE A 4 53.90 3.77 15.07
CA ILE A 4 52.96 2.74 14.68
C ILE A 4 51.58 2.94 15.34
N LYS A 5 51.58 3.34 16.64
CA LYS A 5 50.32 3.64 17.35
C LYS A 5 49.56 4.82 16.75
N TYR A 6 50.27 5.91 16.39
CA TYR A 6 49.64 7.07 15.75
C TYR A 6 49.19 6.77 14.34
N SER A 7 49.93 5.96 13.56
CA SER A 7 49.51 5.54 12.22
C SER A 7 48.24 4.69 12.28
N LEU A 8 48.09 3.83 13.29
CA LEU A 8 46.89 3.00 13.45
C LEU A 8 45.67 3.83 13.86
N VAL A 9 45.82 4.84 14.68
CA VAL A 9 44.75 5.76 15.06
C VAL A 9 44.31 6.63 13.87
N ILE A 10 45.23 7.12 13.06
CA ILE A 10 44.92 7.91 11.85
C ILE A 10 44.16 7.04 10.83
N LEU A 11 44.56 5.79 10.64
CA LEU A 11 43.88 4.85 9.75
C LEU A 11 42.44 4.57 10.23
N MET A 12 42.22 4.49 11.53
CA MET A 12 40.89 4.24 12.13
C MET A 12 39.95 5.46 12.00
N VAL A 13 40.48 6.68 12.03
CA VAL A 13 39.71 7.92 11.83
C VAL A 13 39.31 8.11 10.35
N ILE A 14 40.18 7.72 9.42
CA ILE A 14 39.90 7.81 7.97
C ILE A 14 38.80 6.81 7.55
N SER A 15 38.72 5.65 8.20
CA SER A 15 37.65 4.67 7.90
C SER A 15 36.28 5.07 8.44
N SER A 16 36.15 6.14 9.22
CA SER A 16 34.90 6.66 9.76
C SER A 16 34.20 7.65 8.81
N ILE A 17 34.80 8.02 7.68
CA ILE A 17 34.17 8.89 6.68
C ILE A 17 33.24 8.02 5.84
N ASN A 18 32.02 7.84 6.35
CA ASN A 18 30.95 7.21 5.61
C ASN A 18 30.51 8.18 4.51
N CYS A 19 30.63 7.77 3.23
CA CYS A 19 29.98 8.43 2.10
C CYS A 19 28.47 8.16 2.19
N THR A 20 27.70 9.03 2.80
CA THR A 20 26.24 8.94 2.87
C THR A 20 25.59 9.23 1.52
N ASP A 21 26.18 10.12 0.72
CA ASP A 21 25.63 10.53 -0.59
C ASP A 21 25.59 9.42 -1.65
N VAL A 22 26.44 8.37 -1.53
CA VAL A 22 26.46 7.25 -2.49
C VAL A 22 25.28 6.30 -2.27
N LEU A 23 24.63 6.36 -1.11
CA LEU A 23 23.50 5.51 -0.75
C LEU A 23 22.14 6.20 -0.93
N GLU A 24 22.11 7.49 -1.30
CA GLU A 24 20.87 8.17 -1.68
C GLU A 24 20.50 7.75 -3.12
N GLU A 25 19.60 6.78 -3.22
CA GLU A 25 18.97 6.44 -4.47
C GLU A 25 18.07 7.61 -4.91
N ASN A 26 18.42 8.27 -6.02
CA ASN A 26 17.57 9.21 -6.73
C ASN A 26 16.99 8.51 -7.99
N PRO A 27 15.98 7.66 -7.86
CA PRO A 27 15.41 6.96 -9.00
C PRO A 27 14.66 7.94 -9.90
N VAL A 28 15.22 8.21 -11.08
CA VAL A 28 14.60 9.10 -12.08
C VAL A 28 13.44 8.40 -12.82
N SER A 29 13.46 7.08 -12.87
CA SER A 29 12.52 6.25 -13.63
C SER A 29 11.58 5.42 -12.78
N VAL A 30 11.70 5.44 -11.47
CA VAL A 30 10.86 4.70 -10.53
C VAL A 30 10.09 5.69 -9.65
N VAL A 31 8.80 5.45 -9.46
CA VAL A 31 7.97 6.22 -8.54
C VAL A 31 8.45 5.97 -7.10
N ALA A 32 9.13 6.95 -6.53
CA ALA A 32 9.56 6.92 -5.13
C ALA A 32 8.91 8.09 -4.38
N PRO A 33 8.66 8.00 -3.06
CA PRO A 33 8.05 9.08 -2.30
C PRO A 33 8.79 10.43 -2.42
N SER A 34 10.11 10.41 -2.67
CA SER A 34 10.94 11.60 -2.84
C SER A 34 10.67 12.39 -4.15
N ASN A 35 10.19 11.71 -5.20
CA ASN A 35 9.89 12.33 -6.51
C ASN A 35 8.40 12.29 -6.88
N PHE A 36 7.56 11.72 -6.04
CA PHE A 36 6.11 11.63 -6.16
C PHE A 36 5.44 12.47 -5.07
N TYR A 37 4.16 12.68 -5.12
CA TYR A 37 3.37 13.50 -4.18
C TYR A 37 3.73 14.99 -4.22
N LYS A 38 3.97 15.57 -5.41
CA LYS A 38 4.31 16.99 -5.59
C LYS A 38 3.19 17.78 -6.23
N THR A 39 2.53 17.20 -7.22
CA THR A 39 1.53 17.85 -8.07
C THR A 39 0.13 17.24 -7.87
N ASP A 40 -0.92 17.96 -8.30
CA ASP A 40 -2.29 17.44 -8.32
C ASP A 40 -2.38 16.11 -9.07
N SER A 41 -1.68 15.98 -10.20
CA SER A 41 -1.64 14.73 -10.99
C SER A 41 -1.08 13.54 -10.21
N ASP A 42 -0.10 13.77 -9.32
CA ASP A 42 0.46 12.70 -8.49
C ASP A 42 -0.56 12.21 -7.47
N PHE A 43 -1.31 13.14 -6.85
CA PHE A 43 -2.35 12.79 -5.89
C PHE A 43 -3.54 12.10 -6.56
N GLU A 44 -3.95 12.55 -7.74
CA GLU A 44 -4.96 11.86 -8.54
C GLU A 44 -4.51 10.44 -8.91
N ALA A 45 -3.27 10.28 -9.33
CA ALA A 45 -2.70 8.97 -9.64
C ALA A 45 -2.67 8.06 -8.41
N ALA A 46 -2.34 8.60 -7.22
CA ALA A 46 -2.36 7.85 -5.96
C ALA A 46 -3.79 7.42 -5.59
N ILE A 47 -4.78 8.30 -5.67
CA ILE A 47 -6.20 7.97 -5.44
C ILE A 47 -6.66 6.88 -6.39
N ASN A 48 -6.37 7.02 -7.68
CA ASN A 48 -6.70 6.01 -8.68
C ASN A 48 -5.98 4.68 -8.41
N GLY A 49 -4.74 4.72 -7.91
CA GLY A 49 -4.00 3.55 -7.45
C GLY A 49 -4.67 2.83 -6.28
N ALA A 50 -5.13 3.57 -5.28
CA ALA A 50 -5.87 3.04 -4.14
C ALA A 50 -7.21 2.40 -4.57
N LEU A 51 -7.96 3.08 -5.43
CA LEU A 51 -9.22 2.56 -5.99
C LEU A 51 -8.97 1.32 -6.85
N ARG A 52 -7.91 1.31 -7.65
CA ARG A 52 -7.54 0.15 -8.45
C ARG A 52 -7.17 -1.07 -7.58
N ALA A 53 -6.54 -0.86 -6.44
CA ALA A 53 -6.26 -1.93 -5.50
C ALA A 53 -7.56 -2.56 -4.97
N LEU A 54 -8.62 -1.75 -4.74
CA LEU A 54 -9.93 -2.25 -4.31
C LEU A 54 -10.75 -2.85 -5.45
N PHE A 55 -10.83 -2.17 -6.59
CA PHE A 55 -11.83 -2.45 -7.63
C PHE A 55 -11.24 -3.01 -8.94
N GLY A 56 -9.92 -2.95 -9.11
CA GLY A 56 -9.25 -3.35 -10.35
C GLY A 56 -8.74 -4.78 -10.35
N GLY A 57 -9.39 -5.67 -11.10
CA GLY A 57 -8.87 -7.01 -11.37
C GLY A 57 -9.61 -8.17 -10.70
N TYR A 58 -9.24 -9.37 -11.11
CA TYR A 58 -9.80 -10.61 -10.58
C TYR A 58 -9.25 -10.89 -9.17
N GLY A 59 -10.14 -11.14 -8.22
CA GLY A 59 -9.74 -11.39 -6.83
C GLY A 59 -9.72 -10.15 -5.91
N ASN A 60 -10.05 -8.96 -6.44
CA ASN A 60 -10.16 -7.75 -5.66
C ASN A 60 -11.55 -7.59 -5.04
N PHE A 61 -11.71 -6.57 -4.19
CA PHE A 61 -12.93 -6.32 -3.44
C PHE A 61 -14.21 -6.39 -4.28
N SER A 62 -14.27 -5.73 -5.44
CA SER A 62 -15.46 -5.70 -6.28
C SER A 62 -15.89 -7.06 -6.83
N ASN A 63 -14.97 -7.99 -6.94
CA ASN A 63 -15.24 -9.35 -7.43
C ASN A 63 -15.46 -10.34 -6.29
N VAL A 64 -14.70 -10.22 -5.21
CA VAL A 64 -14.67 -11.21 -4.12
C VAL A 64 -15.68 -10.88 -3.03
N ALA A 65 -15.80 -9.61 -2.62
CA ALA A 65 -16.66 -9.24 -1.50
C ALA A 65 -18.14 -9.60 -1.69
N PRO A 66 -18.77 -9.39 -2.86
CA PRO A 66 -20.17 -9.80 -3.05
C PRO A 66 -20.36 -11.30 -2.86
N HIS A 67 -19.38 -12.10 -3.27
CA HIS A 67 -19.47 -13.56 -3.12
C HIS A 67 -19.29 -13.99 -1.67
N ILE A 68 -18.36 -13.38 -0.93
CA ILE A 68 -18.15 -13.71 0.49
C ILE A 68 -19.35 -13.25 1.33
N ILE A 69 -19.88 -12.05 1.06
CA ILE A 69 -21.01 -11.49 1.81
C ILE A 69 -22.30 -12.27 1.58
N SER A 70 -22.50 -12.79 0.37
CA SER A 70 -23.68 -13.58 0.03
C SER A 70 -23.52 -15.07 0.30
N ALA A 71 -22.31 -15.57 0.54
CA ALA A 71 -22.06 -16.96 0.84
C ALA A 71 -22.73 -17.35 2.17
N GLY A 72 -23.36 -18.53 2.19
CA GLY A 72 -24.11 -19.02 3.36
C GLY A 72 -25.49 -18.37 3.57
N ALA A 73 -25.93 -17.49 2.66
CA ALA A 73 -27.31 -17.00 2.65
C ALA A 73 -28.26 -18.08 2.09
N GLU A 74 -29.50 -18.10 2.57
CA GLU A 74 -30.48 -19.14 2.21
C GLU A 74 -30.89 -19.13 0.73
N ASP A 75 -30.71 -17.97 0.06
CA ASP A 75 -31.10 -17.73 -1.32
C ASP A 75 -29.95 -17.86 -2.32
N THR A 76 -28.75 -18.13 -1.83
CA THR A 76 -27.54 -18.29 -2.66
C THR A 76 -26.80 -19.56 -2.34
N SER A 77 -26.24 -20.19 -3.36
CA SER A 77 -25.34 -21.33 -3.18
C SER A 77 -24.17 -21.25 -4.15
N SER A 78 -23.00 -21.67 -3.70
CA SER A 78 -21.82 -21.74 -4.55
C SER A 78 -21.89 -22.96 -5.48
N ARG A 79 -21.34 -22.83 -6.69
CA ARG A 79 -21.22 -23.97 -7.60
C ARG A 79 -20.08 -24.89 -7.14
N ALA A 80 -20.24 -26.19 -7.34
CA ALA A 80 -19.22 -27.20 -7.08
C ALA A 80 -17.88 -26.91 -7.82
N ALA A 81 -17.90 -26.12 -8.91
CA ALA A 81 -16.72 -25.69 -9.64
C ALA A 81 -15.90 -24.57 -8.96
N ALA A 82 -16.36 -24.04 -7.84
CA ALA A 82 -15.68 -22.99 -7.09
C ALA A 82 -15.43 -23.42 -5.62
N PRO A 83 -14.49 -24.34 -5.37
CA PRO A 83 -14.27 -24.91 -4.04
C PRO A 83 -14.06 -23.88 -2.95
N SER A 84 -13.29 -22.83 -3.22
CA SER A 84 -13.00 -21.77 -2.23
C SER A 84 -14.22 -20.92 -1.87
N LEU A 85 -15.19 -20.76 -2.77
CA LEU A 85 -16.47 -20.13 -2.45
C LEU A 85 -17.37 -21.09 -1.66
N ASN A 86 -17.34 -22.38 -1.99
CA ASN A 86 -18.10 -23.40 -1.27
C ASN A 86 -17.68 -23.51 0.20
N GLU A 87 -16.41 -23.23 0.51
CA GLU A 87 -15.95 -23.15 1.90
C GLU A 87 -16.67 -22.05 2.70
N PHE A 88 -16.99 -20.91 2.09
CA PHE A 88 -17.79 -19.88 2.74
C PHE A 88 -19.26 -20.27 2.84
N ASP A 89 -19.81 -20.84 1.78
CA ASP A 89 -21.20 -21.30 1.72
C ASP A 89 -21.53 -22.37 2.77
N THR A 90 -20.57 -23.23 3.05
CA THR A 90 -20.67 -24.31 4.06
C THR A 90 -20.12 -23.93 5.43
N PHE A 91 -19.70 -22.68 5.65
CA PHE A 91 -19.05 -22.19 6.88
C PHE A 91 -17.78 -22.97 7.27
N GLN A 92 -17.04 -23.48 6.29
CA GLN A 92 -15.81 -24.26 6.47
C GLN A 92 -14.58 -23.56 5.92
N ALA A 93 -14.63 -22.23 5.74
CA ALA A 93 -13.49 -21.45 5.23
C ALA A 93 -12.27 -21.59 6.14
N THR A 94 -11.13 -21.86 5.54
CA THR A 94 -9.84 -22.01 6.23
C THR A 94 -8.97 -20.78 6.03
N VAL A 95 -7.92 -20.66 6.83
CA VAL A 95 -6.89 -19.58 6.68
C VAL A 95 -6.17 -19.60 5.34
N ASN A 96 -6.25 -20.71 4.61
CA ASN A 96 -5.64 -20.85 3.29
C ASN A 96 -6.61 -20.51 2.15
N ASN A 97 -7.83 -20.04 2.47
CA ASN A 97 -8.80 -19.68 1.45
C ASN A 97 -8.29 -18.46 0.65
N ASN A 98 -8.12 -18.66 -0.65
CA ASN A 98 -7.55 -17.63 -1.53
C ASN A 98 -8.48 -16.42 -1.76
N PHE A 99 -9.80 -16.57 -1.63
CA PHE A 99 -10.70 -15.42 -1.67
C PHE A 99 -10.49 -14.49 -0.46
N ALA A 100 -10.40 -15.07 0.74
CA ALA A 100 -10.11 -14.30 1.95
C ALA A 100 -8.75 -13.62 1.87
N SER A 101 -7.71 -14.34 1.47
CA SER A 101 -6.36 -13.77 1.36
C SER A 101 -6.25 -12.69 0.29
N ASN A 102 -6.89 -12.86 -0.86
CA ASN A 102 -6.90 -11.85 -1.93
C ASN A 102 -7.63 -10.58 -1.48
N MET A 103 -8.76 -10.70 -0.80
CA MET A 103 -9.48 -9.56 -0.23
C MET A 103 -8.61 -8.82 0.80
N TRP A 104 -7.99 -9.54 1.71
CA TRP A 104 -7.07 -9.00 2.70
C TRP A 104 -5.93 -8.20 2.04
N ILE A 105 -5.26 -8.79 1.06
CA ILE A 105 -4.16 -8.15 0.33
C ILE A 105 -4.65 -6.88 -0.39
N ALA A 106 -5.79 -6.94 -1.07
CA ALA A 106 -6.37 -5.80 -1.78
C ALA A 106 -6.66 -4.63 -0.84
N MET A 107 -7.28 -4.91 0.32
CA MET A 107 -7.59 -3.89 1.33
C MET A 107 -6.32 -3.24 1.89
N TYR A 108 -5.33 -4.03 2.29
CA TYR A 108 -4.08 -3.49 2.83
C TYR A 108 -3.25 -2.75 1.79
N ASN A 109 -3.26 -3.16 0.53
CA ASN A 109 -2.62 -2.41 -0.55
C ASN A 109 -3.26 -1.02 -0.70
N SER A 110 -4.59 -0.95 -0.69
CA SER A 110 -5.31 0.33 -0.75
C SER A 110 -5.01 1.20 0.48
N ILE A 111 -5.03 0.62 1.69
CA ILE A 111 -4.69 1.31 2.94
C ILE A 111 -3.27 1.89 2.88
N ASN A 112 -2.29 1.13 2.38
CA ASN A 112 -0.91 1.58 2.27
C ASN A 112 -0.76 2.78 1.33
N VAL A 113 -1.44 2.77 0.17
CA VAL A 113 -1.46 3.92 -0.74
C VAL A 113 -2.08 5.14 -0.06
N CYS A 114 -3.23 4.97 0.61
CA CYS A 114 -3.89 6.05 1.34
C CYS A 114 -3.02 6.62 2.47
N ASN A 115 -2.33 5.76 3.22
CA ASN A 115 -1.42 6.18 4.28
C ASN A 115 -0.25 6.99 3.72
N SER A 116 0.35 6.55 2.60
CA SER A 116 1.44 7.27 1.94
C SER A 116 0.96 8.64 1.43
N LEU A 117 -0.22 8.71 0.82
CA LEU A 117 -0.80 9.97 0.36
C LEU A 117 -1.00 10.94 1.54
N ILE A 118 -1.65 10.50 2.61
CA ILE A 118 -1.94 11.34 3.78
C ILE A 118 -0.64 11.82 4.46
N ALA A 119 0.39 10.98 4.49
CA ALA A 119 1.68 11.34 5.10
C ALA A 119 2.45 12.41 4.30
N ASN A 120 2.23 12.51 2.99
CA ASN A 120 2.98 13.41 2.11
C ASN A 120 2.22 14.67 1.70
N ILE A 121 0.91 14.75 1.95
CA ILE A 121 0.06 15.82 1.39
C ILE A 121 0.42 17.22 1.90
N ASP A 122 0.80 17.35 3.18
CA ASP A 122 1.17 18.63 3.75
C ASP A 122 2.43 19.22 3.10
N GLY A 123 3.38 18.35 2.71
CA GLY A 123 4.62 18.72 2.05
C GLY A 123 4.50 19.10 0.57
N ALA A 124 3.34 18.90 -0.05
CA ALA A 124 3.12 19.18 -1.47
C ALA A 124 3.02 20.69 -1.74
N SER A 125 4.11 21.29 -2.21
CA SER A 125 4.19 22.75 -2.46
C SER A 125 3.46 23.21 -3.71
N GLU A 126 3.21 22.31 -4.67
CA GLU A 126 2.57 22.61 -5.96
C GLU A 126 1.07 22.32 -5.96
N VAL A 127 0.49 21.93 -4.81
CA VAL A 127 -0.93 21.63 -4.64
C VAL A 127 -1.58 22.70 -3.76
N SER A 128 -2.72 23.24 -4.19
CA SER A 128 -3.48 24.22 -3.42
C SER A 128 -4.04 23.63 -2.13
N ASP A 129 -4.23 24.44 -1.09
CA ASP A 129 -4.78 23.98 0.19
C ASP A 129 -6.19 23.37 0.06
N ILE A 130 -6.96 23.82 -0.91
CA ILE A 130 -8.29 23.30 -1.20
C ILE A 130 -8.19 21.88 -1.79
N ASN A 131 -7.25 21.67 -2.72
CA ASN A 131 -7.01 20.38 -3.34
C ASN A 131 -6.36 19.40 -2.34
N LYS A 132 -5.47 19.87 -1.47
CA LYS A 132 -4.93 19.04 -0.37
C LYS A 132 -6.05 18.44 0.48
N LYS A 133 -6.98 19.27 0.94
CA LYS A 133 -8.14 18.81 1.73
C LYS A 133 -9.03 17.84 0.95
N TYR A 134 -9.19 18.07 -0.34
CA TYR A 134 -9.97 17.21 -1.22
C TYR A 134 -9.34 15.81 -1.36
N TYR A 135 -8.04 15.74 -1.66
CA TYR A 135 -7.32 14.45 -1.79
C TYR A 135 -7.22 13.74 -0.45
N GLU A 136 -6.95 14.46 0.62
CA GLU A 136 -6.90 13.89 1.97
C GLU A 136 -8.26 13.28 2.36
N GLY A 137 -9.35 13.99 2.07
CA GLY A 137 -10.71 13.51 2.32
C GLY A 137 -11.02 12.22 1.58
N GLN A 138 -10.65 12.13 0.29
CA GLN A 138 -10.81 10.91 -0.49
C GLN A 138 -9.97 9.75 0.06
N ALA A 139 -8.69 10.00 0.37
CA ALA A 139 -7.82 8.98 0.93
C ALA A 139 -8.32 8.44 2.27
N ARG A 140 -8.80 9.32 3.14
CA ARG A 140 -9.41 8.95 4.43
C ARG A 140 -10.67 8.11 4.24
N TYR A 141 -11.53 8.47 3.27
CA TYR A 141 -12.73 7.71 2.93
C TYR A 141 -12.39 6.31 2.42
N ILE A 142 -11.49 6.21 1.44
CA ILE A 142 -11.07 4.92 0.86
C ILE A 142 -10.44 4.03 1.95
N ARG A 143 -9.61 4.61 2.79
CA ARG A 143 -8.99 3.91 3.92
C ARG A 143 -10.02 3.40 4.93
N ALA A 144 -11.00 4.23 5.29
CA ALA A 144 -12.08 3.84 6.19
C ALA A 144 -12.93 2.71 5.60
N LEU A 145 -13.26 2.80 4.30
CA LEU A 145 -13.98 1.74 3.58
C LEU A 145 -13.18 0.43 3.61
N SER A 146 -11.87 0.49 3.36
CA SER A 146 -11.00 -0.68 3.39
C SER A 146 -10.98 -1.34 4.79
N TYR A 147 -10.89 -0.55 5.86
CA TYR A 147 -10.95 -1.08 7.22
C TYR A 147 -12.33 -1.61 7.61
N PHE A 148 -13.40 -1.05 7.05
CA PHE A 148 -14.75 -1.53 7.33
C PHE A 148 -15.00 -2.95 6.83
N TYR A 149 -14.30 -3.34 5.76
CA TYR A 149 -14.45 -4.66 5.14
C TYR A 149 -13.38 -5.68 5.59
N LEU A 150 -12.38 -5.28 6.37
CA LEU A 150 -11.40 -6.17 7.01
C LEU A 150 -11.94 -6.78 8.29
#